data_8be124d8c9bdfb3d487519fe035f1859
#
_entry.id   8be124d8c9bdfb3d487519fe035f1859
#
_cell.length_a   1.000
_cell.length_b   1.000
_cell.length_c   1.000
_cell.angle_alpha   90.00
_cell.angle_beta   90.00
_cell.angle_gamma   90.00
#
_symmetry.space_group_name_H-M   'P 1'
#
loop_
_entity.id
_entity.type
_entity.pdbx_description
1 polymer ?
#
loop_
_entity_poly.entity_id
_entity_poly.type
_entity_poly.pdbx_seq_one_letter_code
_entity_poly.pdbx_strand_id
1 'polypeptide(L)'
;MDNVESKNNLKIIIDDSSNLSLNQIRNLLNKMSASEIAHALESSPPKQRGLLFSLLKTEEEGDVLFELGEEIQQDLLSNISNEELTEAVKELELDEIVDILQNLPEERMKKILSNMSMVDRDRIEMGLTFPDDTAGGLLNTDVISVRPDNSINEVISYLRDQKELPENTDKIFVVNHENEYLGEISIGKIITSDPSMIVREIMETEFFPLDAGLNDKEVATIFERNDLISSSVIDENGKLIGRITIDDVVDVIREDADQNLLGMAGVAEDTFAPPGRAAKSRVFWLSMNLVTAFIAASTINLFQDVIDKIVYLAVLMPIVASMGGVAATQTLTIILRGLTLDQINTKNIGWLFKRELAVSILNGIVLSILVGFITYAWFQDITIAILISCALVINLISSVFAGIVVPLILRKLKQDPAIGGSVVVTTVTDVVGFLSFLGLATIYLI
;
A
#
# COMPACT_ATOMS: atom_id res chain seq x y z
N MET A 1 -11.71 -7.05 28.95
CA MET A 1 -11.09 -6.21 29.99
C MET A 1 -9.67 -5.84 29.60
N ASP A 2 -8.97 -6.72 28.93
CA ASP A 2 -7.56 -6.56 28.53
C ASP A 2 -7.28 -5.36 27.61
N ASN A 3 -8.13 -5.09 26.64
CA ASN A 3 -7.96 -4.02 25.64
C ASN A 3 -7.98 -2.58 26.22
N VAL A 4 -8.56 -2.35 27.41
CA VAL A 4 -8.57 -1.03 28.08
C VAL A 4 -7.31 -0.85 28.94
N GLU A 5 -6.81 -1.93 29.53
CA GLU A 5 -5.57 -1.93 30.33
C GLU A 5 -4.36 -1.75 29.42
N SER A 6 -4.34 -2.42 28.27
CA SER A 6 -3.31 -2.32 27.25
C SER A 6 -3.20 -0.91 26.64
N LYS A 7 -4.31 -0.32 26.21
CA LYS A 7 -4.34 1.08 25.76
C LYS A 7 -3.85 2.08 26.80
N ASN A 8 -4.06 1.76 28.08
CA ASN A 8 -3.58 2.60 29.18
C ASN A 8 -2.07 2.44 29.39
N ASN A 9 -1.54 1.21 29.24
CA ASN A 9 -0.10 0.91 29.31
C ASN A 9 0.66 1.60 28.15
N LEU A 10 0.14 1.50 26.93
CA LEU A 10 0.66 2.18 25.74
C LEU A 10 0.78 3.69 25.99
N LYS A 11 -0.31 4.32 26.46
CA LYS A 11 -0.33 5.76 26.74
C LYS A 11 0.67 6.17 27.81
N ILE A 12 0.86 5.35 28.84
CA ILE A 12 1.84 5.59 29.90
C ILE A 12 3.28 5.52 29.33
N ILE A 13 3.57 4.56 28.44
CA ILE A 13 4.89 4.43 27.80
C ILE A 13 5.17 5.62 26.88
N ILE A 14 4.20 6.05 26.09
CA ILE A 14 4.37 7.15 25.13
C ILE A 14 4.49 8.50 25.84
N ASP A 15 3.58 8.80 26.78
CA ASP A 15 3.47 10.12 27.38
C ASP A 15 4.39 10.33 28.62
N ASP A 16 4.66 9.27 29.39
CA ASP A 16 5.31 9.37 30.72
C ASP A 16 6.57 8.52 30.90
N SER A 17 7.11 7.91 29.83
CA SER A 17 8.29 7.03 29.91
C SER A 17 9.50 7.64 30.63
N SER A 18 9.66 8.96 30.55
CA SER A 18 10.75 9.70 31.22
C SER A 18 10.65 9.72 32.75
N ASN A 19 9.48 9.45 33.32
CA ASN A 19 9.20 9.47 34.76
C ASN A 19 9.16 8.05 35.37
N LEU A 20 9.22 7.00 34.56
CA LEU A 20 9.18 5.61 34.99
C LEU A 20 10.59 5.03 35.20
N SER A 21 10.73 4.12 36.16
CA SER A 21 11.92 3.29 36.26
C SER A 21 11.94 2.22 35.17
N LEU A 22 13.14 1.77 34.76
CA LEU A 22 13.30 0.71 33.74
C LEU A 22 12.53 -0.57 34.10
N ASN A 23 12.47 -0.92 35.38
CA ASN A 23 11.69 -2.08 35.84
C ASN A 23 10.19 -1.93 35.67
N GLN A 24 9.66 -0.70 35.82
CA GLN A 24 8.25 -0.41 35.58
C GLN A 24 7.93 -0.49 34.09
N ILE A 25 8.79 0.07 33.24
CA ILE A 25 8.64 -0.02 31.78
C ILE A 25 8.65 -1.49 31.34
N ARG A 26 9.65 -2.28 31.77
CA ARG A 26 9.71 -3.72 31.47
C ARG A 26 8.45 -4.46 31.90
N ASN A 27 7.91 -4.18 33.08
CA ASN A 27 6.67 -4.82 33.54
C ASN A 27 5.43 -4.41 32.75
N LEU A 28 5.44 -3.23 32.13
CA LEU A 28 4.37 -2.78 31.23
C LEU A 28 4.51 -3.49 29.86
N LEU A 29 5.70 -3.53 29.29
CA LEU A 29 6.00 -4.22 28.03
C LEU A 29 5.61 -5.70 28.10
N ASN A 30 5.98 -6.42 29.16
CA ASN A 30 5.63 -7.85 29.35
C ASN A 30 4.11 -8.14 29.43
N LYS A 31 3.26 -7.13 29.43
CA LYS A 31 1.78 -7.28 29.44
C LYS A 31 1.14 -6.89 28.12
N MET A 32 1.94 -6.49 27.16
CA MET A 32 1.50 -6.02 25.86
C MET A 32 1.77 -7.10 24.81
N SER A 33 0.97 -7.14 23.74
CA SER A 33 1.26 -7.97 22.58
C SER A 33 2.41 -7.39 21.75
N ALA A 34 3.01 -8.20 20.86
CA ALA A 34 4.06 -7.75 19.95
C ALA A 34 3.63 -6.51 19.14
N SER A 35 2.43 -6.53 18.56
CA SER A 35 1.85 -5.42 17.81
C SER A 35 1.69 -4.14 18.66
N GLU A 36 1.27 -4.27 19.92
CA GLU A 36 1.16 -3.13 20.84
C GLU A 36 2.53 -2.55 21.22
N ILE A 37 3.53 -3.41 21.39
CA ILE A 37 4.92 -3.01 21.66
C ILE A 37 5.51 -2.31 20.42
N ALA A 38 5.32 -2.88 19.24
CA ALA A 38 5.72 -2.28 17.98
C ALA A 38 5.14 -0.87 17.82
N HIS A 39 3.83 -0.71 18.04
CA HIS A 39 3.18 0.59 18.02
C HIS A 39 3.75 1.58 19.08
N ALA A 40 4.11 1.09 20.28
CA ALA A 40 4.76 1.92 21.30
C ALA A 40 6.16 2.39 20.85
N LEU A 41 6.93 1.51 20.21
CA LEU A 41 8.24 1.84 19.64
C LEU A 41 8.11 2.87 18.50
N GLU A 42 7.17 2.67 17.58
CA GLU A 42 6.87 3.57 16.48
C GLU A 42 6.50 4.97 16.97
N SER A 43 5.64 5.03 17.97
CA SER A 43 5.18 6.29 18.57
C SER A 43 6.24 6.97 19.46
N SER A 44 7.36 6.30 19.74
CA SER A 44 8.42 6.81 20.61
C SER A 44 9.51 7.57 19.83
N PRO A 45 10.16 8.58 20.43
CA PRO A 45 11.29 9.27 19.83
C PRO A 45 12.44 8.29 19.49
N PRO A 46 13.19 8.48 18.37
CA PRO A 46 14.23 7.55 17.94
C PRO A 46 15.26 7.15 19.02
N LYS A 47 15.63 8.08 19.89
CA LYS A 47 16.59 7.81 20.98
C LYS A 47 16.05 6.88 22.08
N GLN A 48 14.73 6.76 22.20
CA GLN A 48 14.10 5.92 23.23
C GLN A 48 13.81 4.51 22.68
N ARG A 49 13.65 4.34 21.37
CA ARG A 49 13.33 3.07 20.74
C ARG A 49 14.31 1.95 21.08
N GLY A 50 15.62 2.22 20.88
CA GLY A 50 16.65 1.23 21.22
C GLY A 50 16.67 0.85 22.70
N LEU A 51 16.37 1.81 23.60
CA LEU A 51 16.26 1.51 25.02
C LEU A 51 15.03 0.66 25.32
N LEU A 52 13.87 1.01 24.77
CA LEU A 52 12.63 0.24 24.98
C LEU A 52 12.78 -1.19 24.41
N PHE A 53 13.35 -1.32 23.23
CA PHE A 53 13.62 -2.61 22.61
C PHE A 53 14.56 -3.47 23.46
N SER A 54 15.65 -2.92 23.99
CA SER A 54 16.59 -3.66 24.86
C SER A 54 16.00 -4.09 26.20
N LEU A 55 14.77 -3.69 26.54
CA LEU A 55 14.05 -4.13 27.73
C LEU A 55 13.15 -5.34 27.47
N LEU A 56 12.97 -5.73 26.22
CA LEU A 56 12.20 -6.91 25.82
C LEU A 56 12.94 -8.19 26.23
N LYS A 57 12.22 -9.29 26.20
CA LYS A 57 12.83 -10.62 26.26
C LYS A 57 13.22 -11.02 24.83
N THR A 58 14.32 -11.73 24.69
CA THR A 58 14.83 -12.16 23.39
C THR A 58 13.81 -13.00 22.60
N GLU A 59 12.98 -13.76 23.30
CA GLU A 59 11.87 -14.55 22.74
C GLU A 59 10.75 -13.68 22.13
N GLU A 60 10.58 -12.44 22.60
CA GLU A 60 9.56 -11.48 22.11
C GLU A 60 10.14 -10.49 21.07
N GLU A 61 11.47 -10.42 20.93
CA GLU A 61 12.14 -9.46 20.04
C GLU A 61 11.84 -9.71 18.58
N GLY A 62 11.73 -10.99 18.17
CA GLY A 62 11.44 -11.42 16.82
C GLY A 62 10.07 -10.92 16.36
N ASP A 63 9.02 -11.29 17.11
CA ASP A 63 7.65 -10.91 16.83
C ASP A 63 7.48 -9.38 16.76
N VAL A 64 8.15 -8.67 17.69
CA VAL A 64 8.13 -7.19 17.68
C VAL A 64 8.85 -6.61 16.48
N LEU A 65 9.97 -7.22 16.05
CA LEU A 65 10.69 -6.77 14.85
C LEU A 65 9.86 -6.95 13.60
N PHE A 66 9.13 -8.05 13.49
CA PHE A 66 8.25 -8.32 12.34
C PHE A 66 7.11 -7.31 12.24
N GLU A 67 6.48 -6.97 13.35
CA GLU A 67 5.36 -6.02 13.43
C GLU A 67 5.76 -4.54 13.19
N LEU A 68 7.07 -4.23 13.15
CA LEU A 68 7.55 -2.86 12.96
C LEU A 68 7.58 -2.46 11.49
N GLY A 69 7.19 -1.22 11.20
CA GLY A 69 7.41 -0.62 9.89
C GLY A 69 8.90 -0.62 9.48
N GLU A 70 9.15 -0.85 8.19
CA GLU A 70 10.47 -1.13 7.59
C GLU A 70 11.58 -0.18 8.05
N GLU A 71 11.31 1.13 8.08
CA GLU A 71 12.31 2.15 8.47
C GLU A 71 12.78 2.02 9.93
N ILE A 72 11.86 1.68 10.84
CA ILE A 72 12.18 1.51 12.25
C ILE A 72 12.83 0.16 12.49
N GLN A 73 12.35 -0.87 11.81
CA GLN A 73 12.93 -2.21 11.81
C GLN A 73 14.41 -2.14 11.38
N GLN A 74 14.73 -1.48 10.25
CA GLN A 74 16.12 -1.31 9.77
C GLN A 74 17.00 -0.56 10.78
N ASP A 75 16.48 0.48 11.45
CA ASP A 75 17.23 1.23 12.48
C ASP A 75 17.58 0.31 13.67
N LEU A 76 16.63 -0.47 14.16
CA LEU A 76 16.86 -1.42 15.26
C LEU A 76 17.78 -2.57 14.82
N LEU A 77 17.53 -3.18 13.67
CA LEU A 77 18.37 -4.24 13.11
C LEU A 77 19.83 -3.82 12.97
N SER A 78 20.10 -2.54 12.69
CA SER A 78 21.48 -2.04 12.59
C SER A 78 22.24 -2.08 13.92
N ASN A 79 21.53 -2.12 15.04
CA ASN A 79 22.08 -2.04 16.40
C ASN A 79 22.09 -3.40 17.13
N ILE A 80 21.38 -4.42 16.64
CA ILE A 80 21.32 -5.76 17.23
C ILE A 80 22.51 -6.60 16.75
N SER A 81 23.07 -7.43 17.64
CA SER A 81 24.14 -8.39 17.28
C SER A 81 23.59 -9.53 16.41
N ASN A 82 24.46 -10.19 15.63
CA ASN A 82 24.03 -11.33 14.81
C ASN A 82 23.58 -12.52 15.68
N GLU A 83 24.23 -12.72 16.83
CA GLU A 83 23.90 -13.77 17.77
C GLU A 83 22.51 -13.56 18.40
N GLU A 84 22.22 -12.32 18.82
CA GLU A 84 20.95 -11.92 19.39
C GLU A 84 19.83 -12.03 18.36
N LEU A 85 20.03 -11.53 17.14
CA LEU A 85 19.05 -11.65 16.07
C LEU A 85 18.79 -13.11 15.67
N THR A 86 19.83 -13.97 15.60
CA THR A 86 19.64 -15.41 15.34
C THR A 86 18.78 -16.08 16.42
N GLU A 87 18.87 -15.65 17.67
CA GLU A 87 18.03 -16.18 18.75
C GLU A 87 16.61 -15.64 18.68
N ALA A 88 16.46 -14.34 18.42
CA ALA A 88 15.17 -13.66 18.31
C ALA A 88 14.27 -14.23 17.20
N VAL A 89 14.84 -14.60 16.06
CA VAL A 89 14.06 -15.11 14.91
C VAL A 89 13.78 -16.62 14.97
N LYS A 90 14.23 -17.35 15.98
CA LYS A 90 14.07 -18.82 16.03
C LYS A 90 12.63 -19.30 16.20
N GLU A 91 11.80 -18.52 16.84
CA GLU A 91 10.41 -18.87 17.14
C GLU A 91 9.43 -18.30 16.11
N LEU A 92 9.92 -17.47 15.18
CA LEU A 92 9.13 -16.89 14.09
C LEU A 92 8.74 -17.93 13.04
N GLU A 93 7.65 -17.66 12.32
CA GLU A 93 7.31 -18.38 11.10
C GLU A 93 8.36 -18.13 9.99
N LEU A 94 8.45 -19.01 9.01
CA LEU A 94 9.55 -18.97 8.04
C LEU A 94 9.46 -17.77 7.10
N ASP A 95 8.27 -17.34 6.71
CA ASP A 95 7.98 -16.13 5.96
C ASP A 95 8.41 -14.88 6.73
N GLU A 96 8.04 -14.77 8.02
CA GLU A 96 8.46 -13.67 8.89
C GLU A 96 10.00 -13.56 9.01
N ILE A 97 10.69 -14.72 9.06
CA ILE A 97 12.15 -14.74 9.05
C ILE A 97 12.70 -14.25 7.72
N VAL A 98 12.08 -14.63 6.60
CA VAL A 98 12.48 -14.19 5.25
C VAL A 98 12.37 -12.68 5.16
N ASP A 99 11.25 -12.09 5.58
CA ASP A 99 11.01 -10.64 5.54
C ASP A 99 12.04 -9.84 6.35
N ILE A 100 12.36 -10.31 7.56
CA ILE A 100 13.41 -9.69 8.38
C ILE A 100 14.79 -9.80 7.71
N LEU A 101 15.11 -10.96 7.13
CA LEU A 101 16.42 -11.21 6.52
C LEU A 101 16.63 -10.44 5.22
N GLN A 102 15.58 -10.21 4.43
CA GLN A 102 15.64 -9.43 3.20
C GLN A 102 16.04 -7.96 3.48
N ASN A 103 15.67 -7.43 4.62
CA ASN A 103 16.05 -6.09 5.08
C ASN A 103 17.50 -5.97 5.59
N LEU A 104 18.26 -7.07 5.59
CA LEU A 104 19.65 -7.09 6.05
C LEU A 104 20.67 -7.03 4.90
N PRO A 105 21.87 -6.46 5.15
CA PRO A 105 22.99 -6.61 4.23
C PRO A 105 23.34 -8.09 4.01
N GLU A 106 23.67 -8.47 2.78
CA GLU A 106 23.94 -9.87 2.36
C GLU A 106 24.97 -10.59 3.25
N GLU A 107 25.98 -9.85 3.74
CA GLU A 107 27.00 -10.44 4.64
C GLU A 107 26.43 -10.81 6.01
N ARG A 108 25.48 -10.03 6.55
CA ARG A 108 24.81 -10.33 7.81
C ARG A 108 23.84 -11.48 7.66
N MET A 109 23.01 -11.45 6.61
CA MET A 109 22.07 -12.52 6.27
C MET A 109 22.79 -13.88 6.20
N LYS A 110 23.90 -13.98 5.46
CA LYS A 110 24.68 -15.22 5.36
C LYS A 110 25.22 -15.73 6.72
N LYS A 111 25.59 -14.82 7.62
CA LYS A 111 26.05 -15.22 8.97
C LYS A 111 24.91 -15.78 9.80
N ILE A 112 23.74 -15.18 9.75
CA ILE A 112 22.54 -15.64 10.48
C ILE A 112 22.14 -17.02 9.96
N LEU A 113 21.99 -17.18 8.65
CA LEU A 113 21.68 -18.46 8.00
C LEU A 113 22.69 -19.57 8.35
N SER A 114 23.97 -19.23 8.48
CA SER A 114 25.00 -20.21 8.87
C SER A 114 24.85 -20.73 10.30
N ASN A 115 24.14 -20.02 11.17
CA ASN A 115 23.88 -20.41 12.57
C ASN A 115 22.55 -21.16 12.75
N MET A 116 21.74 -21.28 11.71
CA MET A 116 20.48 -22.02 11.71
C MET A 116 20.66 -23.52 11.42
N SER A 117 19.62 -24.32 11.68
CA SER A 117 19.60 -25.71 11.26
C SER A 117 19.65 -25.83 9.73
N MET A 118 20.18 -26.95 9.23
CA MET A 118 20.26 -27.18 7.78
C MET A 118 18.86 -27.19 7.12
N VAL A 119 17.86 -27.70 7.83
CA VAL A 119 16.48 -27.82 7.33
C VAL A 119 15.83 -26.42 7.22
N ASP A 120 15.94 -25.61 8.27
CA ASP A 120 15.35 -24.26 8.28
C ASP A 120 16.06 -23.35 7.28
N ARG A 121 17.39 -23.47 7.21
CA ARG A 121 18.17 -22.73 6.23
C ARG A 121 17.75 -23.01 4.79
N ASP A 122 17.59 -24.30 4.40
CA ASP A 122 17.18 -24.67 3.04
C ASP A 122 15.79 -24.10 2.70
N ARG A 123 14.87 -24.05 3.69
CA ARG A 123 13.52 -23.48 3.52
C ARG A 123 13.56 -21.96 3.39
N ILE A 124 14.32 -21.28 4.24
CA ILE A 124 14.48 -19.83 4.19
C ILE A 124 15.18 -19.42 2.87
N GLU A 125 16.25 -20.15 2.48
CA GLU A 125 16.93 -19.90 1.20
C GLU A 125 15.98 -20.08 0.01
N MET A 126 14.99 -20.98 0.09
CA MET A 126 13.94 -21.11 -0.92
C MET A 126 13.03 -19.86 -0.93
N GLY A 127 12.55 -19.38 0.21
CA GLY A 127 11.76 -18.15 0.31
C GLY A 127 12.50 -16.94 -0.29
N LEU A 128 13.77 -16.78 0.07
CA LEU A 128 14.65 -15.72 -0.43
C LEU A 128 14.90 -15.74 -1.95
N THR A 129 14.52 -16.81 -2.67
CA THR A 129 14.63 -16.85 -4.15
C THR A 129 13.51 -16.08 -4.86
N PHE A 130 12.41 -15.81 -4.17
CA PHE A 130 11.27 -15.10 -4.74
C PHE A 130 11.37 -13.60 -4.45
N PRO A 131 10.92 -12.74 -5.37
CA PRO A 131 10.78 -11.32 -5.10
C PRO A 131 9.68 -11.05 -4.06
N ASP A 132 9.87 -10.02 -3.23
CA ASP A 132 8.95 -9.66 -2.13
C ASP A 132 7.54 -9.33 -2.62
N ASP A 133 7.41 -8.73 -3.80
CA ASP A 133 6.15 -8.34 -4.42
C ASP A 133 5.42 -9.49 -5.15
N THR A 134 5.68 -10.76 -4.73
CA THR A 134 5.07 -11.95 -5.34
C THR A 134 4.47 -12.90 -4.31
N ALA A 135 3.60 -13.82 -4.76
CA ALA A 135 3.08 -14.91 -3.93
C ALA A 135 4.19 -15.78 -3.30
N GLY A 136 5.35 -15.84 -3.96
CA GLY A 136 6.53 -16.52 -3.43
C GLY A 136 7.20 -15.75 -2.29
N GLY A 137 7.09 -14.40 -2.27
CA GLY A 137 7.54 -13.56 -1.16
C GLY A 137 6.67 -13.75 0.08
N LEU A 138 5.38 -13.96 -0.08
CA LEU A 138 4.42 -14.22 1.00
C LEU A 138 4.34 -15.72 1.39
N LEU A 139 5.31 -16.52 0.95
CA LEU A 139 5.24 -17.97 1.04
C LEU A 139 5.58 -18.49 2.43
N ASN A 140 4.61 -19.02 3.16
CA ASN A 140 4.85 -19.86 4.32
C ASN A 140 5.03 -21.32 3.88
N THR A 141 6.20 -21.90 4.16
CA THR A 141 6.53 -23.28 3.79
C THR A 141 6.02 -24.32 4.80
N ASP A 142 5.46 -23.88 5.94
CA ASP A 142 4.88 -24.76 6.93
C ASP A 142 3.48 -25.19 6.53
N VAL A 143 3.42 -26.25 5.74
CA VAL A 143 2.19 -26.80 5.21
C VAL A 143 1.94 -28.21 5.69
N ILE A 144 0.69 -28.51 6.01
CA ILE A 144 0.25 -29.86 6.28
C ILE A 144 -0.33 -30.45 4.99
N SER A 145 0.26 -31.54 4.53
CA SER A 145 -0.21 -32.26 3.35
C SER A 145 -0.47 -33.73 3.63
N VAL A 146 -1.46 -34.30 2.92
CA VAL A 146 -1.86 -35.68 3.02
C VAL A 146 -1.99 -36.32 1.64
N ARG A 147 -2.09 -37.64 1.59
CA ARG A 147 -2.27 -38.38 0.33
C ARG A 147 -3.75 -38.66 0.05
N PRO A 148 -4.16 -38.73 -1.21
CA PRO A 148 -5.56 -39.01 -1.57
C PRO A 148 -6.04 -40.37 -1.11
N ASP A 149 -5.17 -41.34 -0.87
CA ASP A 149 -5.48 -42.69 -0.43
C ASP A 149 -5.47 -42.84 1.11
N ASN A 150 -5.11 -41.81 1.87
CA ASN A 150 -5.20 -41.86 3.34
C ASN A 150 -6.68 -41.94 3.76
N SER A 151 -6.97 -42.69 4.82
CA SER A 151 -8.28 -42.64 5.50
C SER A 151 -8.37 -41.38 6.38
N ILE A 152 -9.59 -40.91 6.62
CA ILE A 152 -9.81 -39.78 7.51
C ILE A 152 -9.32 -40.08 8.93
N ASN A 153 -9.41 -41.29 9.39
CA ASN A 153 -8.86 -41.70 10.67
C ASN A 153 -7.33 -41.57 10.72
N GLU A 154 -6.62 -41.91 9.63
CA GLU A 154 -5.17 -41.69 9.53
C GLU A 154 -4.83 -40.19 9.55
N VAL A 155 -5.58 -39.38 8.82
CA VAL A 155 -5.41 -37.92 8.80
C VAL A 155 -5.60 -37.33 10.20
N ILE A 156 -6.68 -37.70 10.90
CA ILE A 156 -6.93 -37.24 12.27
C ILE A 156 -5.81 -37.69 13.22
N SER A 157 -5.32 -38.91 13.08
CA SER A 157 -4.20 -39.41 13.90
C SER A 157 -2.92 -38.64 13.62
N TYR A 158 -2.62 -38.39 12.35
CA TYR A 158 -1.47 -37.57 11.91
C TYR A 158 -1.52 -36.14 12.49
N LEU A 159 -2.69 -35.49 12.43
CA LEU A 159 -2.87 -34.15 13.00
C LEU A 159 -2.71 -34.13 14.52
N ARG A 160 -3.15 -35.16 15.23
CA ARG A 160 -3.00 -35.27 16.68
C ARG A 160 -1.57 -35.56 17.11
N ASP A 161 -0.78 -36.20 16.25
CA ASP A 161 0.64 -36.45 16.51
C ASP A 161 1.51 -35.19 16.32
N GLN A 162 1.01 -34.18 15.60
CA GLN A 162 1.63 -32.87 15.58
C GLN A 162 1.44 -32.21 16.94
N LYS A 163 2.51 -31.70 17.53
CA LYS A 163 2.44 -31.00 18.83
C LYS A 163 1.58 -29.74 18.72
N GLU A 164 1.76 -29.03 17.62
CA GLU A 164 1.11 -27.78 17.30
C GLU A 164 0.87 -27.75 15.79
N LEU A 165 -0.26 -27.21 15.36
CA LEU A 165 -0.55 -26.97 13.95
C LEU A 165 -0.04 -25.57 13.61
N PRO A 166 0.44 -25.33 12.37
CA PRO A 166 0.76 -23.98 11.91
C PRO A 166 -0.41 -23.04 12.12
N GLU A 167 -0.13 -21.79 12.44
CA GLU A 167 -1.17 -20.78 12.67
C GLU A 167 -2.12 -20.66 11.46
N ASN A 168 -3.34 -20.20 11.69
CA ASN A 168 -4.36 -20.03 10.64
C ASN A 168 -4.62 -21.27 9.76
N THR A 169 -4.39 -22.49 10.28
CA THR A 169 -4.68 -23.73 9.55
C THR A 169 -6.19 -23.99 9.50
N ASP A 170 -6.83 -23.67 8.39
CA ASP A 170 -8.28 -23.89 8.11
C ASP A 170 -8.52 -25.13 7.24
N LYS A 171 -7.53 -25.57 6.48
CA LYS A 171 -7.57 -26.67 5.55
C LYS A 171 -6.25 -27.44 5.48
N ILE A 172 -6.27 -28.60 4.87
CA ILE A 172 -5.11 -29.47 4.63
C ILE A 172 -5.01 -29.71 3.13
N PHE A 173 -3.79 -29.68 2.61
CA PHE A 173 -3.52 -29.84 1.19
C PHE A 173 -3.35 -31.32 0.82
N VAL A 174 -3.85 -31.69 -0.34
CA VAL A 174 -3.74 -33.07 -0.85
C VAL A 174 -2.74 -33.09 -2.00
N VAL A 175 -1.72 -33.94 -1.86
CA VAL A 175 -0.66 -34.08 -2.88
C VAL A 175 -0.43 -35.53 -3.25
N ASN A 176 0.08 -35.78 -4.46
CA ASN A 176 0.49 -37.11 -4.90
C ASN A 176 1.90 -37.48 -4.38
N HIS A 177 2.43 -38.62 -4.78
CA HIS A 177 3.76 -39.08 -4.38
C HIS A 177 4.92 -38.22 -4.92
N GLU A 178 4.69 -37.44 -5.95
CA GLU A 178 5.66 -36.51 -6.58
C GLU A 178 5.52 -35.08 -6.04
N ASN A 179 4.68 -34.89 -4.99
CA ASN A 179 4.33 -33.63 -4.35
C ASN A 179 3.53 -32.68 -5.28
N GLU A 180 2.92 -33.20 -6.36
CA GLU A 180 2.02 -32.40 -7.15
C GLU A 180 0.70 -32.14 -6.41
N TYR A 181 0.20 -30.94 -6.49
CA TYR A 181 -1.01 -30.53 -5.80
C TYR A 181 -2.26 -31.09 -6.48
N LEU A 182 -3.12 -31.74 -5.69
CA LEU A 182 -4.33 -32.42 -6.19
C LEU A 182 -5.62 -31.79 -5.67
N GLY A 183 -5.57 -31.09 -4.54
CA GLY A 183 -6.76 -30.53 -3.90
C GLY A 183 -6.55 -30.17 -2.45
N GLU A 184 -7.67 -29.85 -1.80
CA GLU A 184 -7.66 -29.45 -0.39
C GLU A 184 -8.87 -30.02 0.36
N ILE A 185 -8.79 -30.09 1.69
CA ILE A 185 -9.88 -30.48 2.56
C ILE A 185 -9.93 -29.54 3.75
N SER A 186 -11.07 -28.91 4.00
CA SER A 186 -11.24 -28.11 5.21
C SER A 186 -11.21 -28.98 6.48
N ILE A 187 -10.66 -28.44 7.56
CA ILE A 187 -10.62 -29.12 8.88
C ILE A 187 -12.06 -29.47 9.32
N GLY A 188 -13.01 -28.57 9.08
CA GLY A 188 -14.42 -28.82 9.38
C GLY A 188 -14.95 -30.10 8.69
N LYS A 189 -14.58 -30.32 7.44
CA LYS A 189 -15.00 -31.51 6.67
C LYS A 189 -14.33 -32.78 7.17
N ILE A 190 -13.06 -32.70 7.59
CA ILE A 190 -12.34 -33.84 8.21
C ILE A 190 -13.02 -34.28 9.50
N ILE A 191 -13.39 -33.32 10.37
CA ILE A 191 -13.99 -33.62 11.68
C ILE A 191 -15.40 -34.18 11.54
N THR A 192 -16.15 -33.79 10.50
CA THR A 192 -17.56 -34.18 10.31
C THR A 192 -17.74 -35.40 9.41
N SER A 193 -16.69 -35.89 8.74
CA SER A 193 -16.76 -37.06 7.84
C SER A 193 -16.59 -38.37 8.61
N ASP A 194 -17.04 -39.46 8.00
CA ASP A 194 -16.85 -40.81 8.56
C ASP A 194 -15.35 -41.17 8.56
N PRO A 195 -14.77 -41.60 9.70
CA PRO A 195 -13.37 -41.95 9.80
C PRO A 195 -12.87 -43.01 8.81
N SER A 196 -13.76 -43.83 8.28
CA SER A 196 -13.44 -44.89 7.30
C SER A 196 -13.37 -44.42 5.84
N MET A 197 -13.84 -43.17 5.55
CA MET A 197 -13.74 -42.60 4.21
C MET A 197 -12.28 -42.28 3.87
N ILE A 198 -11.98 -42.29 2.58
CA ILE A 198 -10.65 -41.87 2.07
C ILE A 198 -10.68 -40.40 1.62
N VAL A 199 -9.54 -39.77 1.71
CA VAL A 199 -9.33 -38.36 1.37
C VAL A 199 -9.87 -38.00 -0.01
N ARG A 200 -9.63 -38.86 -1.02
CA ARG A 200 -10.09 -38.69 -2.41
C ARG A 200 -11.60 -38.55 -2.56
N GLU A 201 -12.40 -39.11 -1.66
CA GLU A 201 -13.86 -39.09 -1.74
C GLU A 201 -14.45 -37.75 -1.25
N ILE A 202 -13.69 -37.02 -0.42
CA ILE A 202 -14.17 -35.81 0.24
C ILE A 202 -13.35 -34.57 -0.08
N MET A 203 -12.15 -34.70 -0.70
CA MET A 203 -11.34 -33.55 -1.08
C MET A 203 -12.05 -32.67 -2.11
N GLU A 204 -11.77 -31.41 -2.09
CA GLU A 204 -12.19 -30.45 -3.08
C GLU A 204 -11.12 -30.35 -4.18
N THR A 205 -11.57 -30.40 -5.43
CA THR A 205 -10.69 -30.37 -6.62
C THR A 205 -10.96 -29.16 -7.50
N GLU A 206 -12.03 -28.40 -7.23
CA GLU A 206 -12.31 -27.11 -7.87
C GLU A 206 -11.70 -26.00 -7.02
N PHE A 207 -10.43 -25.74 -7.21
CA PHE A 207 -9.65 -24.73 -6.49
C PHE A 207 -8.67 -24.06 -7.47
N PHE A 208 -8.14 -22.94 -7.06
CA PHE A 208 -7.17 -22.17 -7.82
C PHE A 208 -5.90 -22.02 -6.98
N PRO A 209 -4.90 -22.91 -7.11
CA PRO A 209 -3.63 -22.72 -6.46
C PRO A 209 -2.96 -21.46 -7.01
N LEU A 210 -2.24 -20.74 -6.18
CA LEU A 210 -1.50 -19.56 -6.57
C LEU A 210 -0.16 -19.98 -7.18
N ASP A 211 0.19 -19.37 -8.30
CA ASP A 211 1.54 -19.46 -8.86
C ASP A 211 2.49 -18.60 -8.03
N ALA A 212 3.68 -19.11 -7.68
CA ALA A 212 4.65 -18.38 -6.89
C ALA A 212 5.11 -17.06 -7.51
N GLY A 213 5.02 -16.92 -8.84
CA GLY A 213 5.33 -15.67 -9.57
C GLY A 213 4.19 -14.67 -9.66
N LEU A 214 3.01 -14.98 -9.10
CA LEU A 214 1.87 -14.06 -9.10
C LEU A 214 2.18 -12.84 -8.22
N ASN A 215 1.79 -11.66 -8.67
CA ASN A 215 2.00 -10.43 -7.89
C ASN A 215 1.14 -10.41 -6.60
N ASP A 216 1.69 -9.92 -5.51
CA ASP A 216 1.08 -9.84 -4.17
C ASP A 216 -0.30 -9.14 -4.16
N LYS A 217 -0.48 -8.07 -4.93
CA LYS A 217 -1.75 -7.35 -5.08
C LYS A 217 -2.81 -8.16 -5.83
N GLU A 218 -2.38 -9.02 -6.76
CA GLU A 218 -3.28 -9.98 -7.41
C GLU A 218 -3.67 -11.09 -6.43
N VAL A 219 -2.74 -11.57 -5.59
CA VAL A 219 -3.02 -12.49 -4.48
C VAL A 219 -4.07 -11.89 -3.56
N ALA A 220 -3.87 -10.66 -3.10
CA ALA A 220 -4.82 -9.96 -2.24
C ALA A 220 -6.23 -9.86 -2.86
N THR A 221 -6.30 -9.57 -4.16
CA THR A 221 -7.56 -9.54 -4.90
C THR A 221 -8.24 -10.92 -4.97
N ILE A 222 -7.48 -12.00 -5.11
CA ILE A 222 -8.01 -13.37 -5.14
C ILE A 222 -8.57 -13.75 -3.77
N PHE A 223 -7.85 -13.43 -2.69
CA PHE A 223 -8.31 -13.67 -1.32
C PHE A 223 -9.60 -12.92 -1.02
N GLU A 224 -9.69 -11.63 -1.35
CA GLU A 224 -10.88 -10.81 -1.16
C GLU A 224 -12.09 -11.35 -1.94
N ARG A 225 -11.91 -11.72 -3.21
CA ARG A 225 -13.01 -12.16 -4.09
C ARG A 225 -13.56 -13.53 -3.72
N ASN A 226 -12.75 -14.38 -3.11
CA ASN A 226 -13.12 -15.75 -2.78
C ASN A 226 -13.27 -16.00 -1.27
N ASP A 227 -13.17 -14.97 -0.44
CA ASP A 227 -13.25 -15.05 1.03
C ASP A 227 -12.30 -16.11 1.60
N LEU A 228 -11.03 -16.14 1.11
CA LEU A 228 -10.05 -17.15 1.50
C LEU A 228 -9.45 -16.83 2.86
N ILE A 229 -9.21 -17.85 3.67
CA ILE A 229 -8.42 -17.80 4.91
C ILE A 229 -6.98 -18.20 4.61
N SER A 230 -6.79 -19.20 3.77
CA SER A 230 -5.49 -19.62 3.26
C SER A 230 -5.58 -20.08 1.81
N SER A 231 -4.46 -20.15 1.10
CA SER A 231 -4.39 -20.71 -0.25
C SER A 231 -3.06 -21.44 -0.46
N SER A 232 -3.10 -22.50 -1.27
CA SER A 232 -1.89 -23.22 -1.68
C SER A 232 -1.07 -22.41 -2.68
N VAL A 233 0.25 -22.52 -2.58
CA VAL A 233 1.19 -21.97 -3.57
C VAL A 233 1.91 -23.12 -4.26
N ILE A 234 1.99 -23.06 -5.58
CA ILE A 234 2.63 -24.08 -6.41
C ILE A 234 3.78 -23.49 -7.23
N ASP A 235 4.72 -24.35 -7.57
CA ASP A 235 5.78 -24.05 -8.51
C ASP A 235 5.33 -24.22 -9.98
N GLU A 236 6.21 -23.89 -10.92
CA GLU A 236 6.00 -24.04 -12.38
C GLU A 236 5.65 -25.50 -12.80
N ASN A 237 5.97 -26.50 -11.96
CA ASN A 237 5.71 -27.90 -12.22
C ASN A 237 4.40 -28.39 -11.55
N GLY A 238 3.65 -27.52 -10.90
CA GLY A 238 2.43 -27.85 -10.18
C GLY A 238 2.66 -28.51 -8.82
N LYS A 239 3.88 -28.44 -8.25
CA LYS A 239 4.18 -28.99 -6.92
C LYS A 239 3.82 -27.97 -5.85
N LEU A 240 3.25 -28.48 -4.76
CA LEU A 240 2.99 -27.66 -3.58
C LEU A 240 4.33 -27.25 -2.93
N ILE A 241 4.57 -25.96 -2.84
CA ILE A 241 5.75 -25.36 -2.22
C ILE A 241 5.47 -24.67 -0.89
N GLY A 242 4.21 -24.27 -0.66
CA GLY A 242 3.78 -23.63 0.57
C GLY A 242 2.34 -23.18 0.53
N ARG A 243 2.01 -22.26 1.42
CA ARG A 243 0.71 -21.62 1.52
C ARG A 243 0.89 -20.13 1.77
N ILE A 244 -0.16 -19.35 1.55
CA ILE A 244 -0.29 -17.96 2.00
C ILE A 244 -1.52 -17.90 2.90
N THR A 245 -1.48 -17.11 3.95
CA THR A 245 -2.57 -16.95 4.90
C THR A 245 -3.15 -15.54 4.84
N ILE A 246 -4.30 -15.32 5.47
CA ILE A 246 -5.05 -14.05 5.35
C ILE A 246 -4.36 -12.89 6.07
N ASP A 247 -3.58 -13.14 7.12
CA ASP A 247 -2.78 -12.17 7.86
C ASP A 247 -1.77 -11.47 6.95
N ASP A 248 -0.93 -12.23 6.21
CA ASP A 248 0.01 -11.68 5.23
C ASP A 248 -0.70 -10.84 4.16
N VAL A 249 -1.84 -11.35 3.70
CA VAL A 249 -2.65 -10.64 2.69
C VAL A 249 -3.24 -9.34 3.23
N VAL A 250 -3.62 -9.28 4.51
CA VAL A 250 -4.07 -8.04 5.16
C VAL A 250 -2.97 -7.01 5.19
N ASP A 251 -1.71 -7.41 5.42
CA ASP A 251 -0.58 -6.48 5.41
C ASP A 251 -0.29 -5.96 4.00
N VAL A 252 -0.35 -6.80 2.96
CA VAL A 252 -0.29 -6.35 1.56
C VAL A 252 -1.38 -5.33 1.23
N ILE A 253 -2.63 -5.57 1.66
CA ILE A 253 -3.74 -4.64 1.43
C ILE A 253 -3.49 -3.30 2.13
N ARG A 254 -2.99 -3.34 3.36
CA ARG A 254 -2.66 -2.15 4.16
C ARG A 254 -1.53 -1.36 3.52
N GLU A 255 -0.46 -2.03 3.12
CA GLU A 255 0.69 -1.41 2.47
C GLU A 255 0.31 -0.77 1.13
N ASP A 256 -0.48 -1.46 0.29
CA ASP A 256 -0.98 -0.89 -0.97
C ASP A 256 -1.85 0.36 -0.74
N ALA A 257 -2.69 0.35 0.30
CA ALA A 257 -3.51 1.50 0.66
C ALA A 257 -2.65 2.70 1.11
N ASP A 258 -1.62 2.46 1.92
CA ASP A 258 -0.70 3.48 2.42
C ASP A 258 0.16 4.04 1.27
N GLN A 259 0.71 3.18 0.40
CA GLN A 259 1.46 3.58 -0.80
C GLN A 259 0.60 4.45 -1.73
N ASN A 260 -0.66 4.07 -1.98
CA ASN A 260 -1.58 4.84 -2.79
C ASN A 260 -1.87 6.22 -2.16
N LEU A 261 -2.05 6.30 -0.84
CA LEU A 261 -2.30 7.55 -0.13
C LEU A 261 -1.09 8.49 -0.21
N LEU A 262 0.10 7.99 0.08
CA LEU A 262 1.34 8.76 0.06
C LEU A 262 1.72 9.16 -1.38
N GLY A 263 1.56 8.22 -2.33
CA GLY A 263 1.85 8.44 -3.75
C GLY A 263 1.03 9.57 -4.36
N MET A 264 -0.25 9.72 -3.98
CA MET A 264 -1.09 10.84 -4.42
C MET A 264 -0.55 12.21 -4.02
N ALA A 265 0.21 12.27 -2.91
CA ALA A 265 0.88 13.48 -2.44
C ALA A 265 2.32 13.62 -2.99
N GLY A 266 2.81 12.66 -3.77
CA GLY A 266 4.20 12.61 -4.25
C GLY A 266 5.20 12.31 -3.12
N VAL A 267 4.79 11.59 -2.10
CA VAL A 267 5.59 11.13 -0.96
C VAL A 267 5.74 9.61 -1.10
N ALA A 268 6.95 9.12 -0.91
CA ALA A 268 7.25 7.67 -1.01
C ALA A 268 7.96 7.14 0.23
N GLU A 269 8.20 8.00 1.22
CA GLU A 269 8.86 7.62 2.47
C GLU A 269 7.87 7.45 3.62
N ASP A 270 8.23 6.58 4.57
CA ASP A 270 7.53 6.40 5.83
C ASP A 270 7.62 7.65 6.73
N THR A 271 6.68 7.75 7.68
CA THR A 271 6.55 8.82 8.66
C THR A 271 7.85 9.07 9.44
N PHE A 272 8.63 8.03 9.70
CA PHE A 272 9.84 8.06 10.52
C PHE A 272 11.14 7.99 9.73
N ALA A 273 11.08 8.09 8.40
CA ALA A 273 12.26 8.08 7.54
C ALA A 273 13.28 9.16 7.94
N PRO A 274 14.59 8.85 7.93
CA PRO A 274 15.65 9.81 8.23
C PRO A 274 15.56 11.06 7.33
N PRO A 275 15.79 12.28 7.89
CA PRO A 275 15.58 13.52 7.14
C PRO A 275 16.34 13.58 5.80
N GLY A 276 17.52 12.94 5.71
CA GLY A 276 18.31 12.91 4.48
C GLY A 276 17.66 12.08 3.37
N ARG A 277 17.04 10.92 3.70
CA ARG A 277 16.33 10.06 2.76
C ARG A 277 15.03 10.74 2.32
N ALA A 278 14.23 11.22 3.27
CA ALA A 278 13.01 11.95 3.01
C ALA A 278 13.25 13.20 2.12
N ALA A 279 14.29 13.98 2.41
CA ALA A 279 14.63 15.13 1.58
C ALA A 279 15.00 14.72 0.14
N LYS A 280 15.74 13.64 -0.04
CA LYS A 280 16.15 13.14 -1.37
C LYS A 280 14.93 12.69 -2.19
N SER A 281 13.99 11.96 -1.60
CA SER A 281 12.75 11.53 -2.23
C SER A 281 11.91 12.73 -2.65
N ARG A 282 11.63 13.66 -1.72
CA ARG A 282 10.81 14.85 -1.98
C ARG A 282 11.44 15.81 -2.99
N VAL A 283 12.75 16.00 -2.98
CA VAL A 283 13.45 16.90 -3.93
C VAL A 283 13.19 16.46 -5.37
N PHE A 284 13.13 15.18 -5.66
CA PHE A 284 12.80 14.69 -7.00
C PHE A 284 11.43 15.19 -7.46
N TRP A 285 10.39 14.96 -6.66
CA TRP A 285 9.01 15.36 -6.99
C TRP A 285 8.82 16.88 -6.98
N LEU A 286 9.46 17.58 -6.03
CA LEU A 286 9.46 19.05 -5.99
C LEU A 286 10.16 19.65 -7.23
N SER A 287 11.23 19.01 -7.71
CA SER A 287 11.93 19.44 -8.93
C SER A 287 11.06 19.24 -10.18
N MET A 288 10.35 18.10 -10.26
CA MET A 288 9.38 17.89 -11.33
C MET A 288 8.26 18.95 -11.31
N ASN A 289 7.72 19.23 -10.12
CA ASN A 289 6.72 20.29 -9.96
C ASN A 289 7.28 21.69 -10.31
N LEU A 290 8.54 21.96 -10.01
CA LEU A 290 9.21 23.21 -10.39
C LEU A 290 9.29 23.36 -11.92
N VAL A 291 9.66 22.28 -12.64
CA VAL A 291 9.68 22.29 -14.11
C VAL A 291 8.30 22.59 -14.67
N THR A 292 7.27 21.94 -14.15
CA THR A 292 5.89 22.16 -14.61
C THR A 292 5.39 23.58 -14.29
N ALA A 293 5.80 24.15 -13.14
CA ALA A 293 5.52 25.53 -12.79
C ALA A 293 6.17 26.53 -13.78
N PHE A 294 7.39 26.25 -14.25
CA PHE A 294 8.02 27.04 -15.31
C PHE A 294 7.28 26.95 -16.66
N ILE A 295 6.70 25.81 -17.00
CA ILE A 295 5.85 25.66 -18.19
C ILE A 295 4.61 26.57 -18.08
N ALA A 296 3.93 26.53 -16.94
CA ALA A 296 2.80 27.39 -16.66
C ALA A 296 3.18 28.88 -16.69
N ALA A 297 4.30 29.26 -16.06
CA ALA A 297 4.81 30.62 -16.09
C ALA A 297 5.18 31.10 -17.52
N SER A 298 5.76 30.20 -18.33
CA SER A 298 6.04 30.51 -19.73
C SER A 298 4.77 30.77 -20.53
N THR A 299 3.69 30.07 -20.22
CA THR A 299 2.37 30.33 -20.82
C THR A 299 1.87 31.74 -20.47
N ILE A 300 2.02 32.15 -19.21
CA ILE A 300 1.64 33.52 -18.78
C ILE A 300 2.47 34.55 -19.53
N ASN A 301 3.77 34.31 -19.69
CA ASN A 301 4.68 35.26 -20.36
C ASN A 301 4.30 35.54 -21.83
N LEU A 302 3.63 34.60 -22.52
CA LEU A 302 3.10 34.81 -23.88
C LEU A 302 2.07 35.95 -23.93
N PHE A 303 1.44 36.29 -22.81
CA PHE A 303 0.37 37.28 -22.70
C PHE A 303 0.78 38.51 -21.89
N GLN A 304 2.10 38.79 -21.75
CA GLN A 304 2.59 39.90 -20.97
C GLN A 304 1.98 41.26 -21.40
N ASP A 305 1.91 41.54 -22.70
CA ASP A 305 1.34 42.77 -23.23
C ASP A 305 -0.13 43.01 -22.86
N VAL A 306 -0.87 41.93 -22.65
CA VAL A 306 -2.28 41.96 -22.22
C VAL A 306 -2.38 42.30 -20.74
N ILE A 307 -1.51 41.62 -19.92
CA ILE A 307 -1.46 41.81 -18.49
C ILE A 307 -1.00 43.22 -18.13
N ASP A 308 -0.02 43.77 -18.86
CA ASP A 308 0.48 45.13 -18.65
C ASP A 308 -0.60 46.19 -18.89
N LYS A 309 -1.53 45.94 -19.81
CA LYS A 309 -2.66 46.82 -20.06
C LYS A 309 -3.77 46.66 -19.01
N ILE A 310 -4.01 45.44 -18.53
CA ILE A 310 -5.12 45.12 -17.64
C ILE A 310 -4.62 44.29 -16.46
N VAL A 311 -4.05 44.97 -15.47
CA VAL A 311 -3.43 44.33 -14.27
C VAL A 311 -4.40 43.44 -13.49
N TYR A 312 -5.70 43.68 -13.55
CA TYR A 312 -6.72 42.89 -12.88
C TYR A 312 -6.69 41.41 -13.33
N LEU A 313 -6.24 41.11 -14.56
CA LEU A 313 -6.09 39.74 -15.03
C LEU A 313 -5.12 38.95 -14.17
N ALA A 314 -3.98 39.57 -13.78
CA ALA A 314 -3.01 38.94 -12.92
C ALA A 314 -3.58 38.57 -11.55
N VAL A 315 -4.47 39.41 -11.00
CA VAL A 315 -5.12 39.16 -9.70
C VAL A 315 -6.09 37.98 -9.77
N LEU A 316 -6.72 37.76 -10.94
CA LEU A 316 -7.74 36.75 -11.14
C LEU A 316 -7.19 35.38 -11.60
N MET A 317 -5.95 35.31 -12.15
CA MET A 317 -5.33 34.07 -12.63
C MET A 317 -5.29 32.95 -11.58
N PRO A 318 -4.94 33.20 -10.30
CA PRO A 318 -4.90 32.16 -9.28
C PRO A 318 -6.25 31.45 -9.08
N ILE A 319 -7.37 32.16 -9.29
CA ILE A 319 -8.72 31.58 -9.15
C ILE A 319 -8.93 30.51 -10.22
N VAL A 320 -8.58 30.80 -11.47
CA VAL A 320 -8.78 29.88 -12.59
C VAL A 320 -7.89 28.66 -12.44
N ALA A 321 -6.59 28.84 -12.12
CA ALA A 321 -5.64 27.75 -11.92
C ALA A 321 -6.03 26.85 -10.74
N SER A 322 -6.27 27.43 -9.56
CA SER A 322 -6.65 26.69 -8.36
C SER A 322 -7.90 25.83 -8.57
N MET A 323 -8.94 26.40 -9.17
CA MET A 323 -10.19 25.66 -9.40
C MET A 323 -10.02 24.50 -10.40
N GLY A 324 -9.20 24.72 -11.44
CA GLY A 324 -8.86 23.68 -12.39
C GLY A 324 -8.11 22.52 -11.74
N GLY A 325 -7.06 22.84 -10.96
CA GLY A 325 -6.25 21.84 -10.27
C GLY A 325 -7.05 20.99 -9.28
N VAL A 326 -7.89 21.62 -8.45
CA VAL A 326 -8.75 20.90 -7.50
C VAL A 326 -9.74 19.98 -8.24
N ALA A 327 -10.43 20.46 -9.26
CA ALA A 327 -11.39 19.65 -10.02
C ALA A 327 -10.70 18.45 -10.71
N ALA A 328 -9.51 18.67 -11.24
CA ALA A 328 -8.73 17.62 -11.89
C ALA A 328 -8.25 16.55 -10.89
N THR A 329 -7.81 16.95 -9.70
CA THR A 329 -7.44 16.03 -8.62
C THR A 329 -8.64 15.22 -8.14
N GLN A 330 -9.84 15.82 -8.03
CA GLN A 330 -11.06 15.09 -7.70
C GLN A 330 -11.38 14.00 -8.73
N THR A 331 -11.31 14.33 -10.02
CA THR A 331 -11.52 13.34 -11.09
C THR A 331 -10.44 12.27 -11.08
N LEU A 332 -9.16 12.67 -10.94
CA LEU A 332 -8.03 11.74 -10.82
C LEU A 332 -8.25 10.73 -9.70
N THR A 333 -8.61 11.19 -8.50
CA THR A 333 -8.85 10.31 -7.33
C THR A 333 -9.93 9.26 -7.61
N ILE A 334 -11.03 9.65 -8.27
CA ILE A 334 -12.11 8.72 -8.65
C ILE A 334 -11.58 7.67 -9.65
N ILE A 335 -10.77 8.11 -10.63
CA ILE A 335 -10.19 7.20 -11.62
C ILE A 335 -9.17 6.27 -10.98
N LEU A 336 -8.27 6.76 -10.12
CA LEU A 336 -7.30 5.94 -9.42
C LEU A 336 -7.99 4.83 -8.60
N ARG A 337 -8.98 5.21 -7.78
CA ARG A 337 -9.77 4.23 -7.04
C ARG A 337 -10.41 3.17 -7.95
N GLY A 338 -10.98 3.58 -9.07
CA GLY A 338 -11.59 2.64 -10.01
C GLY A 338 -10.57 1.74 -10.73
N LEU A 339 -9.33 2.20 -10.89
CA LEU A 339 -8.22 1.42 -11.44
C LEU A 339 -7.67 0.43 -10.42
N THR A 340 -7.50 0.82 -9.17
CA THR A 340 -7.05 -0.05 -8.07
C THR A 340 -8.05 -1.19 -7.82
N LEU A 341 -9.35 -0.89 -7.85
CA LEU A 341 -10.40 -1.91 -7.69
C LEU A 341 -10.72 -2.70 -8.98
N ASP A 342 -9.91 -2.54 -10.04
CA ASP A 342 -10.12 -3.14 -11.36
C ASP A 342 -11.54 -2.98 -11.93
N GLN A 343 -12.22 -1.88 -11.53
CA GLN A 343 -13.58 -1.54 -11.97
C GLN A 343 -13.61 -0.83 -13.32
N ILE A 344 -12.48 -0.25 -13.76
CA ILE A 344 -12.39 0.51 -15.01
C ILE A 344 -11.84 -0.37 -16.14
N ASN A 345 -12.66 -0.51 -17.17
CA ASN A 345 -12.32 -1.26 -18.38
C ASN A 345 -12.70 -0.47 -19.66
N THR A 346 -12.30 -0.98 -20.82
CA THR A 346 -12.55 -0.33 -22.12
C THR A 346 -14.04 -0.15 -22.46
N LYS A 347 -14.93 -0.92 -21.83
CA LYS A 347 -16.38 -0.86 -22.09
C LYS A 347 -17.06 0.23 -21.27
N ASN A 348 -16.60 0.53 -20.07
CA ASN A 348 -17.26 1.46 -19.16
C ASN A 348 -16.59 2.84 -19.07
N ILE A 349 -15.33 2.99 -19.53
CA ILE A 349 -14.61 4.26 -19.49
C ILE A 349 -15.35 5.41 -20.21
N GLY A 350 -16.02 5.11 -21.31
CA GLY A 350 -16.80 6.11 -22.07
C GLY A 350 -18.04 6.61 -21.30
N TRP A 351 -18.65 5.75 -20.50
CA TRP A 351 -19.75 6.15 -19.62
C TRP A 351 -19.23 7.00 -18.45
N LEU A 352 -18.14 6.59 -17.84
CA LEU A 352 -17.49 7.31 -16.74
C LEU A 352 -17.07 8.72 -17.18
N PHE A 353 -16.47 8.83 -18.38
CA PHE A 353 -16.13 10.12 -18.97
C PHE A 353 -17.36 11.05 -19.13
N LYS A 354 -18.47 10.54 -19.65
CA LYS A 354 -19.71 11.32 -19.80
C LYS A 354 -20.27 11.75 -18.45
N ARG A 355 -20.20 10.88 -17.43
CA ARG A 355 -20.62 11.20 -16.07
C ARG A 355 -19.77 12.32 -15.46
N GLU A 356 -18.45 12.19 -15.49
CA GLU A 356 -17.55 13.22 -14.96
C GLU A 356 -17.68 14.55 -15.72
N LEU A 357 -17.84 14.51 -17.04
CA LEU A 357 -18.10 15.69 -17.86
C LEU A 357 -19.41 16.38 -17.46
N ALA A 358 -20.48 15.63 -17.22
CA ALA A 358 -21.75 16.20 -16.77
C ALA A 358 -21.60 16.85 -15.38
N VAL A 359 -20.90 16.22 -14.45
CA VAL A 359 -20.60 16.78 -13.12
C VAL A 359 -19.80 18.07 -13.25
N SER A 360 -18.76 18.08 -14.11
CA SER A 360 -17.92 19.24 -14.34
C SER A 360 -18.69 20.40 -14.97
N ILE A 361 -19.59 20.14 -15.92
CA ILE A 361 -20.42 21.16 -16.53
C ILE A 361 -21.40 21.77 -15.49
N LEU A 362 -22.03 20.95 -14.67
CA LEU A 362 -22.94 21.42 -13.60
C LEU A 362 -22.20 22.31 -12.60
N ASN A 363 -21.07 21.83 -12.10
CA ASN A 363 -20.21 22.59 -11.19
C ASN A 363 -19.67 23.85 -11.87
N GLY A 364 -19.29 23.75 -13.14
CA GLY A 364 -18.80 24.84 -13.95
C GLY A 364 -19.83 25.99 -14.09
N ILE A 365 -21.08 25.66 -14.33
CA ILE A 365 -22.16 26.67 -14.41
C ILE A 365 -22.33 27.37 -13.06
N VAL A 366 -22.45 26.60 -11.97
CA VAL A 366 -22.65 27.17 -10.62
C VAL A 366 -21.49 28.07 -10.21
N LEU A 367 -20.26 27.57 -10.35
CA LEU A 367 -19.07 28.31 -9.94
C LEU A 367 -18.75 29.47 -10.84
N SER A 368 -19.01 29.38 -12.15
CA SER A 368 -18.81 30.51 -13.07
C SER A 368 -19.75 31.67 -12.77
N ILE A 369 -21.02 31.39 -12.44
CA ILE A 369 -21.98 32.43 -12.02
C ILE A 369 -21.49 33.10 -10.72
N LEU A 370 -21.06 32.30 -9.73
CA LEU A 370 -20.57 32.82 -8.46
C LEU A 370 -19.32 33.70 -8.65
N VAL A 371 -18.29 33.17 -9.35
CA VAL A 371 -17.05 33.91 -9.62
C VAL A 371 -17.32 35.17 -10.47
N GLY A 372 -18.16 35.07 -11.49
CA GLY A 372 -18.57 36.20 -12.32
C GLY A 372 -19.24 37.31 -11.50
N PHE A 373 -20.15 36.92 -10.58
CA PHE A 373 -20.82 37.89 -9.69
C PHE A 373 -19.80 38.55 -8.73
N ILE A 374 -18.92 37.80 -8.11
CA ILE A 374 -17.89 38.33 -7.21
C ILE A 374 -16.95 39.26 -7.98
N THR A 375 -16.48 38.82 -9.16
CA THR A 375 -15.59 39.64 -10.02
C THR A 375 -16.26 40.95 -10.44
N TYR A 376 -17.51 40.90 -10.83
CA TYR A 376 -18.29 42.12 -11.17
C TYR A 376 -18.44 43.03 -9.96
N ALA A 377 -18.78 42.50 -8.80
CA ALA A 377 -18.92 43.29 -7.57
C ALA A 377 -17.60 43.95 -7.16
N TRP A 378 -16.48 43.29 -7.42
CA TRP A 378 -15.14 43.78 -7.04
C TRP A 378 -14.55 44.80 -8.00
N PHE A 379 -14.62 44.52 -9.33
CA PHE A 379 -13.96 45.34 -10.35
C PHE A 379 -14.92 46.25 -11.12
N GLN A 380 -16.23 46.09 -10.96
CA GLN A 380 -17.29 46.81 -11.67
C GLN A 380 -17.16 46.72 -13.20
N ASP A 381 -16.54 45.68 -13.72
CA ASP A 381 -16.36 45.43 -15.16
C ASP A 381 -17.02 44.10 -15.53
N ILE A 382 -18.09 44.23 -16.34
CA ILE A 382 -18.88 43.07 -16.79
C ILE A 382 -18.11 42.19 -17.78
N THR A 383 -17.18 42.79 -18.56
CA THR A 383 -16.40 42.05 -19.56
C THR A 383 -15.45 41.11 -18.88
N ILE A 384 -14.71 41.59 -17.87
CA ILE A 384 -13.79 40.75 -17.09
C ILE A 384 -14.54 39.64 -16.35
N ALA A 385 -15.75 39.97 -15.82
CA ALA A 385 -16.58 38.98 -15.13
C ALA A 385 -17.03 37.85 -16.07
N ILE A 386 -17.42 38.16 -17.30
CA ILE A 386 -17.78 37.17 -18.31
C ILE A 386 -16.56 36.35 -18.74
N LEU A 387 -15.41 36.99 -18.96
CA LEU A 387 -14.18 36.31 -19.40
C LEU A 387 -13.71 35.27 -18.38
N ILE A 388 -13.66 35.63 -17.09
CA ILE A 388 -13.26 34.68 -16.06
C ILE A 388 -14.27 33.53 -15.92
N SER A 389 -15.57 33.83 -16.05
CA SER A 389 -16.61 32.82 -16.00
C SER A 389 -16.47 31.80 -17.14
N CYS A 390 -16.23 32.28 -18.37
CA CYS A 390 -15.99 31.40 -19.52
C CYS A 390 -14.71 30.60 -19.39
N ALA A 391 -13.60 31.22 -18.94
CA ALA A 391 -12.33 30.55 -18.73
C ALA A 391 -12.45 29.47 -17.67
N LEU A 392 -13.19 29.72 -16.59
CA LEU A 392 -13.41 28.73 -15.53
C LEU A 392 -14.15 27.51 -16.05
N VAL A 393 -15.20 27.67 -16.85
CA VAL A 393 -15.93 26.54 -17.47
C VAL A 393 -14.99 25.73 -18.38
N ILE A 394 -14.21 26.39 -19.24
CA ILE A 394 -13.25 25.72 -20.12
C ILE A 394 -12.24 24.94 -19.29
N ASN A 395 -11.69 25.51 -18.22
CA ASN A 395 -10.71 24.88 -17.39
C ASN A 395 -11.28 23.68 -16.62
N LEU A 396 -12.50 23.77 -16.10
CA LEU A 396 -13.18 22.65 -15.44
C LEU A 396 -13.47 21.49 -16.41
N ILE A 397 -13.83 21.77 -17.66
CA ILE A 397 -13.97 20.74 -18.69
C ILE A 397 -12.61 20.08 -18.97
N SER A 398 -11.54 20.89 -19.12
CA SER A 398 -10.17 20.38 -19.31
C SER A 398 -9.70 19.51 -18.13
N SER A 399 -10.12 19.83 -16.92
CA SER A 399 -9.82 19.07 -15.70
C SER A 399 -10.29 17.62 -15.78
N VAL A 400 -11.48 17.38 -16.36
CA VAL A 400 -12.00 16.03 -16.57
C VAL A 400 -11.14 15.26 -17.58
N PHE A 401 -10.78 15.91 -18.69
CA PHE A 401 -9.91 15.28 -19.67
C PHE A 401 -8.56 14.90 -19.06
N ALA A 402 -7.92 15.82 -18.35
CA ALA A 402 -6.64 15.55 -17.70
C ALA A 402 -6.77 14.46 -16.64
N GLY A 403 -7.77 14.55 -15.75
CA GLY A 403 -7.99 13.59 -14.66
C GLY A 403 -8.31 12.16 -15.11
N ILE A 404 -8.82 11.98 -16.34
CA ILE A 404 -9.10 10.64 -16.91
C ILE A 404 -7.96 10.16 -17.79
N VAL A 405 -7.48 11.01 -18.70
CA VAL A 405 -6.53 10.59 -19.74
C VAL A 405 -5.13 10.36 -19.17
N VAL A 406 -4.69 11.21 -18.22
CA VAL A 406 -3.35 11.11 -17.65
C VAL A 406 -3.13 9.77 -16.94
N PRO A 407 -3.96 9.33 -15.98
CA PRO A 407 -3.74 8.06 -15.30
C PRO A 407 -3.82 6.85 -16.25
N LEU A 408 -4.67 6.89 -17.26
CA LEU A 408 -4.75 5.82 -18.26
C LEU A 408 -3.47 5.74 -19.13
N ILE A 409 -2.87 6.88 -19.47
CA ILE A 409 -1.58 6.92 -20.19
C ILE A 409 -0.48 6.37 -19.29
N LEU A 410 -0.39 6.80 -18.02
CA LEU A 410 0.62 6.33 -17.08
C LEU A 410 0.54 4.81 -16.88
N ARG A 411 -0.67 4.27 -16.65
CA ARG A 411 -0.91 2.83 -16.58
C ARG A 411 -0.44 2.09 -17.85
N LYS A 412 -0.71 2.65 -19.03
CA LYS A 412 -0.26 2.05 -20.30
C LYS A 412 1.26 2.07 -20.44
N LEU A 413 1.92 3.07 -19.87
CA LEU A 413 3.38 3.18 -19.82
C LEU A 413 4.01 2.34 -18.69
N LYS A 414 3.20 1.55 -17.95
CA LYS A 414 3.61 0.78 -16.78
C LYS A 414 4.23 1.66 -15.67
N GLN A 415 3.76 2.88 -15.57
CA GLN A 415 4.08 3.79 -14.48
C GLN A 415 2.90 3.86 -13.53
N ASP A 416 3.18 3.96 -12.23
CA ASP A 416 2.13 4.13 -11.24
C ASP A 416 1.43 5.48 -11.42
N PRO A 417 0.11 5.47 -11.74
CA PRO A 417 -0.63 6.70 -11.94
C PRO A 417 -0.91 7.47 -10.63
N ALA A 418 -0.75 6.84 -9.44
CA ALA A 418 -0.91 7.51 -8.17
C ALA A 418 0.24 8.49 -7.92
N ILE A 419 1.47 8.08 -8.20
CA ILE A 419 2.69 8.82 -7.82
C ILE A 419 2.91 10.08 -8.67
N GLY A 420 2.72 10.02 -9.98
CA GLY A 420 3.01 11.15 -10.88
C GLY A 420 1.78 11.90 -11.40
N GLY A 421 0.60 11.31 -11.20
CA GLY A 421 -0.65 11.78 -11.82
C GLY A 421 -1.03 13.19 -11.44
N SER A 422 -0.93 13.56 -10.15
CA SER A 422 -1.37 14.85 -9.64
C SER A 422 -0.55 16.02 -10.23
N VAL A 423 0.77 15.88 -10.35
CA VAL A 423 1.66 16.92 -10.89
C VAL A 423 1.37 17.18 -12.38
N VAL A 424 1.19 16.11 -13.16
CA VAL A 424 0.88 16.25 -14.59
C VAL A 424 -0.51 16.83 -14.80
N VAL A 425 -1.50 16.39 -14.05
CA VAL A 425 -2.89 16.82 -14.17
C VAL A 425 -3.02 18.31 -13.82
N THR A 426 -2.41 18.77 -12.72
CA THR A 426 -2.40 20.19 -12.35
C THR A 426 -1.68 21.06 -13.38
N THR A 427 -0.56 20.58 -13.93
CA THR A 427 0.13 21.29 -15.00
C THR A 427 -0.77 21.53 -16.23
N VAL A 428 -1.48 20.50 -16.67
CA VAL A 428 -2.39 20.61 -17.82
C VAL A 428 -3.47 21.65 -17.53
N THR A 429 -4.06 21.62 -16.34
CA THR A 429 -5.11 22.58 -15.98
C THR A 429 -4.61 24.01 -15.79
N ASP A 430 -3.38 24.19 -15.30
CA ASP A 430 -2.78 25.52 -15.19
C ASP A 430 -2.51 26.12 -16.57
N VAL A 431 -1.89 25.36 -17.45
CA VAL A 431 -1.63 25.79 -18.84
C VAL A 431 -2.92 26.12 -19.59
N VAL A 432 -3.90 25.21 -19.55
CA VAL A 432 -5.20 25.44 -20.22
C VAL A 432 -5.97 26.58 -19.57
N GLY A 433 -5.93 26.69 -18.24
CA GLY A 433 -6.56 27.77 -17.49
C GLY A 433 -6.00 29.14 -17.88
N PHE A 434 -4.67 29.29 -17.92
CA PHE A 434 -4.03 30.55 -18.34
C PHE A 434 -4.25 30.82 -19.81
N LEU A 435 -4.09 29.84 -20.71
CA LEU A 435 -4.37 30.00 -22.13
C LEU A 435 -5.81 30.44 -22.40
N SER A 436 -6.78 29.81 -21.73
CA SER A 436 -8.20 30.18 -21.94
C SER A 436 -8.50 31.56 -21.39
N PHE A 437 -8.06 31.89 -20.18
CA PHE A 437 -8.36 33.19 -19.56
C PHE A 437 -7.67 34.35 -20.26
N LEU A 438 -6.36 34.29 -20.44
CA LEU A 438 -5.57 35.32 -21.06
C LEU A 438 -5.81 35.36 -22.58
N GLY A 439 -6.05 34.22 -23.23
CA GLY A 439 -6.42 34.17 -24.65
C GLY A 439 -7.74 34.82 -24.93
N LEU A 440 -8.78 34.52 -24.12
CA LEU A 440 -10.07 35.24 -24.23
C LEU A 440 -9.91 36.74 -23.95
N ALA A 441 -9.12 37.12 -22.94
CA ALA A 441 -8.82 38.52 -22.65
C ALA A 441 -8.14 39.23 -23.84
N THR A 442 -7.22 38.55 -24.52
CA THR A 442 -6.54 39.07 -25.71
C THR A 442 -7.53 39.35 -26.83
N ILE A 443 -8.47 38.44 -27.07
CA ILE A 443 -9.43 38.56 -28.20
C ILE A 443 -10.50 39.65 -27.96
N TYR A 444 -10.93 39.82 -26.72
CA TYR A 444 -12.08 40.67 -26.41
C TYR A 444 -11.71 42.03 -25.80
N LEU A 445 -10.50 42.23 -25.27
CA LEU A 445 -10.11 43.46 -24.59
C LEU A 445 -8.97 44.22 -25.30
N ILE A 446 -8.31 43.59 -26.27
CA ILE A 446 -7.25 44.20 -27.08
C ILE A 446 -7.61 44.14 -28.56
#